data_d088d8bccb5c142b501ce90d39386704
#
_entry.id   d088d8bccb5c142b501ce90d39386704
#
_cell.length_a   1.000
_cell.length_b   1.000
_cell.length_c   1.000
_cell.angle_alpha   90.00
_cell.angle_beta   90.00
_cell.angle_gamma   90.00
#
_symmetry.space_group_name_H-M   'P 1'
#
loop_
_entity.id
_entity.type
_entity.pdbx_description
1 polymer ?
#
loop_
_entity_poly.entity_id
_entity_poly.type
_entity_poly.pdbx_seq_one_letter_code
_entity_poly.pdbx_strand_id
1 'polypeptide(L)'
;MPIPADYPKDEAFYTVSSEAVLIFLKKEEFKMAKMLFTSESVTEGHPDKVCDGISDAILDEILKNDPDARVACETFCTTGSVTVMGEITTSCYVDIPQIARDVVCRIGYDSPSAGFDGNTCAVMTAIDKQSPDIALGVDNSLEYKDGEEDEYNLRGAGDQGMMFGYACDETPELMPLPISLAHKMAKRLTDVRKSGELSYLRPDGKTQVTIEYDDGRPARIEAVVVSSQHSADIDLSKLRADILEKVIKPTVPAELLDENTKIYINPTGRFVVGGPQGDTGLTGRKIIVDTYGGFARHGGGAFSGKDPTKVDRSAAYAARYVAKNI
;
A
#
# COMPACT_ATOMS: atom_id res chain seq x y z
N MET A 1 -9.32 33.81 -23.33
CA MET A 1 -10.49 34.65 -23.42
C MET A 1 -10.32 35.76 -22.39
N PRO A 2 -10.33 37.06 -22.74
CA PRO A 2 -10.22 38.12 -21.75
C PRO A 2 -11.54 38.32 -21.01
N ILE A 3 -11.42 38.61 -19.72
CA ILE A 3 -12.52 38.89 -18.79
C ILE A 3 -13.13 40.25 -19.19
N PRO A 4 -14.48 40.39 -19.27
CA PRO A 4 -15.09 41.70 -19.57
C PRO A 4 -14.93 42.68 -18.39
N ALA A 5 -14.51 43.89 -18.72
CA ALA A 5 -14.42 44.99 -17.78
C ALA A 5 -15.77 45.69 -17.72
N ASP A 6 -16.66 45.30 -16.80
CA ASP A 6 -17.78 46.11 -16.32
C ASP A 6 -18.29 45.49 -15.01
N TYR A 7 -17.68 45.94 -13.89
CA TYR A 7 -18.26 45.79 -12.55
C TYR A 7 -18.71 47.21 -12.12
N PRO A 8 -19.96 47.39 -11.72
CA PRO A 8 -20.41 48.67 -11.20
C PRO A 8 -19.73 48.95 -9.85
N LYS A 9 -19.07 50.11 -9.79
CA LYS A 9 -18.54 50.68 -8.55
C LYS A 9 -19.69 51.43 -7.85
N ASP A 10 -20.45 50.69 -7.02
CA ASP A 10 -21.28 51.35 -6.01
C ASP A 10 -20.76 50.88 -4.64
N GLU A 11 -20.00 51.76 -4.01
CA GLU A 11 -19.59 51.67 -2.62
C GLU A 11 -20.83 51.85 -1.70
N ALA A 12 -21.49 50.78 -1.35
CA ALA A 12 -22.34 50.76 -0.19
C ALA A 12 -21.54 50.26 1.00
N PHE A 13 -20.97 51.17 1.77
CA PHE A 13 -20.46 50.91 3.12
C PHE A 13 -21.62 50.47 4.01
N TYR A 14 -21.83 49.19 4.16
CA TYR A 14 -22.66 48.67 5.23
C TYR A 14 -21.87 48.74 6.54
N THR A 15 -22.17 49.68 7.38
CA THR A 15 -21.81 49.65 8.80
C THR A 15 -22.55 48.48 9.44
N VAL A 16 -21.86 47.35 9.56
CA VAL A 16 -22.36 46.22 10.33
C VAL A 16 -22.28 46.62 11.81
N SER A 17 -23.45 46.77 12.47
CA SER A 17 -23.48 47.07 13.89
C SER A 17 -22.79 45.94 14.70
N SER A 18 -22.16 46.29 15.81
CA SER A 18 -21.46 45.37 16.68
C SER A 18 -22.30 44.16 17.14
N GLU A 19 -23.64 44.31 17.12
CA GLU A 19 -24.58 43.24 17.43
C GLU A 19 -24.72 42.18 16.31
N ALA A 20 -24.56 42.59 15.05
CA ALA A 20 -24.59 41.63 13.92
C ALA A 20 -23.33 40.75 13.90
N VAL A 21 -22.16 41.27 14.36
CA VAL A 21 -20.91 40.50 14.49
C VAL A 21 -21.02 39.48 15.64
N LEU A 22 -21.78 39.79 16.70
CA LEU A 22 -22.00 38.82 17.80
C LEU A 22 -22.94 37.66 17.40
N ILE A 23 -23.86 37.85 16.45
CA ILE A 23 -24.75 36.79 15.96
C ILE A 23 -23.96 35.77 15.08
N PHE A 24 -22.94 36.20 14.34
CA PHE A 24 -22.03 35.31 13.60
C PHE A 24 -21.01 34.58 14.48
N LEU A 25 -20.85 34.98 15.73
CA LEU A 25 -19.94 34.35 16.70
C LEU A 25 -20.69 33.41 17.69
N LYS A 26 -21.97 33.20 17.56
CA LYS A 26 -22.58 31.98 18.09
C LYS A 26 -22.02 30.84 17.24
N LYS A 27 -20.97 30.19 17.73
CA LYS A 27 -20.56 28.85 17.33
C LYS A 27 -21.82 27.97 17.36
N GLU A 28 -22.53 27.84 16.27
CA GLU A 28 -23.19 26.58 16.02
C GLU A 28 -22.04 25.60 15.97
N GLU A 29 -21.98 24.73 16.94
CA GLU A 29 -21.11 23.58 16.87
C GLU A 29 -21.59 22.81 15.64
N PHE A 30 -20.95 23.04 14.50
CA PHE A 30 -21.14 22.24 13.30
C PHE A 30 -20.61 20.86 13.64
N LYS A 31 -21.47 20.05 14.28
CA LYS A 31 -21.16 18.65 14.52
C LYS A 31 -21.13 17.96 13.17
N MET A 32 -19.94 17.50 12.77
CA MET A 32 -19.85 16.71 11.54
C MET A 32 -20.72 15.48 11.66
N ALA A 33 -21.41 15.14 10.59
CA ALA A 33 -22.22 13.93 10.56
C ALA A 33 -21.34 12.70 10.82
N LYS A 34 -21.88 11.68 11.47
CA LYS A 34 -21.22 10.39 11.60
C LYS A 34 -20.84 9.86 10.23
N MET A 35 -19.62 9.39 10.08
CA MET A 35 -19.06 8.87 8.84
C MET A 35 -18.50 7.47 9.07
N LEU A 36 -18.72 6.57 8.11
CA LEU A 36 -18.03 5.29 8.08
C LEU A 36 -16.89 5.35 7.07
N PHE A 37 -15.71 4.92 7.48
CA PHE A 37 -14.57 4.80 6.58
C PHE A 37 -13.95 3.40 6.66
N THR A 38 -13.63 2.84 5.51
CA THR A 38 -13.13 1.47 5.38
C THR A 38 -11.77 1.45 4.70
N SER A 39 -10.84 0.70 5.28
CA SER A 39 -9.56 0.36 4.63
C SER A 39 -9.33 -1.14 4.66
N GLU A 40 -8.60 -1.63 3.67
CA GLU A 40 -8.21 -3.03 3.58
C GLU A 40 -6.68 -3.19 3.53
N SER A 41 -6.22 -4.36 3.90
CA SER A 41 -4.84 -4.81 3.73
C SER A 41 -4.80 -6.28 3.35
N VAL A 42 -3.64 -6.74 2.92
CA VAL A 42 -3.42 -8.12 2.51
C VAL A 42 -2.12 -8.66 3.11
N THR A 43 -2.03 -9.98 3.24
CA THR A 43 -0.82 -10.65 3.69
C THR A 43 0.25 -10.69 2.59
N GLU A 44 1.48 -11.04 2.98
CA GLU A 44 2.60 -11.24 2.03
C GLU A 44 2.32 -12.29 0.95
N GLY A 45 1.41 -13.25 1.23
CA GLY A 45 1.04 -14.32 0.31
C GLY A 45 -0.08 -13.97 -0.67
N HIS A 46 -0.66 -12.78 -0.60
CA HIS A 46 -1.55 -12.30 -1.64
C HIS A 46 -0.80 -12.20 -2.98
N PRO A 47 -1.36 -12.66 -4.12
CA PRO A 47 -0.64 -12.72 -5.40
C PRO A 47 0.07 -11.42 -5.80
N ASP A 48 -0.60 -10.27 -5.67
CA ASP A 48 0.01 -8.97 -5.97
C ASP A 48 1.19 -8.67 -5.03
N LYS A 49 1.10 -9.01 -3.74
CA LYS A 49 2.20 -8.78 -2.79
C LYS A 49 3.34 -9.77 -2.95
N VAL A 50 3.08 -10.99 -3.42
CA VAL A 50 4.13 -11.91 -3.87
C VAL A 50 4.95 -11.26 -4.99
N CYS A 51 4.27 -10.66 -5.98
CA CYS A 51 4.93 -9.94 -7.08
C CYS A 51 5.72 -8.73 -6.60
N ASP A 52 5.14 -7.91 -5.72
CA ASP A 52 5.83 -6.78 -5.10
C ASP A 52 7.10 -7.24 -4.37
N GLY A 53 7.00 -8.31 -3.57
CA GLY A 53 8.13 -8.87 -2.82
C GLY A 53 9.25 -9.42 -3.71
N ILE A 54 8.91 -10.01 -4.85
CA ILE A 54 9.91 -10.49 -5.83
C ILE A 54 10.60 -9.29 -6.50
N SER A 55 9.85 -8.31 -6.97
CA SER A 55 10.38 -7.11 -7.61
C SER A 55 11.31 -6.32 -6.69
N ASP A 56 10.93 -6.15 -5.42
CA ASP A 56 11.77 -5.48 -4.42
C ASP A 56 13.02 -6.31 -4.05
N ALA A 57 12.91 -7.63 -3.95
CA ALA A 57 14.07 -8.46 -3.65
C ALA A 57 15.13 -8.45 -4.78
N ILE A 58 14.68 -8.37 -6.03
CA ILE A 58 15.58 -8.19 -7.18
C ILE A 58 16.24 -6.82 -7.13
N LEU A 59 15.48 -5.76 -6.87
CA LEU A 59 15.98 -4.41 -6.69
C LEU A 59 17.03 -4.35 -5.57
N ASP A 60 16.73 -4.94 -4.41
CA ASP A 60 17.63 -4.94 -3.24
C ASP A 60 18.97 -5.61 -3.57
N GLU A 61 18.94 -6.77 -4.24
CA GLU A 61 20.19 -7.47 -4.60
C GLU A 61 21.00 -6.70 -5.65
N ILE A 62 20.35 -6.01 -6.58
CA ILE A 62 21.03 -5.14 -7.55
C ILE A 62 21.68 -3.96 -6.84
N LEU A 63 20.91 -3.19 -6.05
CA LEU A 63 21.42 -1.98 -5.39
C LEU A 63 22.52 -2.27 -4.36
N LYS A 64 22.52 -3.44 -3.76
CA LYS A 64 23.60 -3.90 -2.86
C LYS A 64 24.94 -4.01 -3.57
N ASN A 65 24.95 -4.38 -4.85
CA ASN A 65 26.16 -4.60 -5.64
C ASN A 65 26.44 -3.45 -6.63
N ASP A 66 25.41 -2.70 -7.01
CA ASP A 66 25.49 -1.57 -7.95
C ASP A 66 24.52 -0.47 -7.52
N PRO A 67 24.93 0.44 -6.61
CA PRO A 67 24.07 1.51 -6.08
C PRO A 67 23.56 2.50 -7.12
N ASP A 68 24.22 2.61 -8.27
CA ASP A 68 23.86 3.52 -9.36
C ASP A 68 23.00 2.85 -10.44
N ALA A 69 22.60 1.59 -10.24
CA ALA A 69 21.76 0.87 -11.17
C ALA A 69 20.42 1.57 -11.42
N ARG A 70 19.92 1.40 -12.64
CA ARG A 70 18.58 1.84 -13.02
C ARG A 70 17.67 0.63 -13.10
N VAL A 71 16.64 0.60 -12.27
CA VAL A 71 15.77 -0.56 -12.11
C VAL A 71 14.31 -0.14 -12.15
N ALA A 72 13.58 -0.71 -13.10
CA ALA A 72 12.13 -0.74 -13.14
C ALA A 72 11.74 -2.21 -13.34
N CYS A 73 11.57 -2.93 -12.24
CA CYS A 73 11.33 -4.37 -12.21
C CYS A 73 9.88 -4.66 -11.87
N GLU A 74 9.19 -5.34 -12.77
CA GLU A 74 7.80 -5.77 -12.59
C GLU A 74 7.73 -7.29 -12.61
N THR A 75 6.82 -7.84 -11.82
CA THR A 75 6.60 -9.27 -11.73
C THR A 75 5.13 -9.58 -11.92
N PHE A 76 4.88 -10.64 -12.65
CA PHE A 76 3.56 -11.24 -12.83
C PHE A 76 3.61 -12.68 -12.30
N CYS A 77 2.58 -13.13 -11.59
CA CYS A 77 2.46 -14.52 -11.16
C CYS A 77 1.05 -15.06 -11.39
N THR A 78 0.98 -16.35 -11.71
CA THR A 78 -0.26 -17.12 -11.84
C THR A 78 0.02 -18.58 -11.53
N THR A 79 -0.96 -19.48 -11.71
CA THR A 79 -0.82 -20.90 -11.43
C THR A 79 0.48 -21.47 -12.02
N GLY A 80 1.38 -21.91 -11.14
CA GLY A 80 2.62 -22.61 -11.51
C GLY A 80 3.70 -21.77 -12.20
N SER A 81 3.54 -20.43 -12.32
CA SER A 81 4.52 -19.61 -13.01
C SER A 81 4.70 -18.21 -12.43
N VAL A 82 5.93 -17.71 -12.56
CA VAL A 82 6.34 -16.33 -12.30
C VAL A 82 7.02 -15.80 -13.56
N THR A 83 6.70 -14.59 -13.97
CA THR A 83 7.41 -13.86 -15.02
C THR A 83 7.92 -12.55 -14.46
N VAL A 84 9.23 -12.32 -14.56
CA VAL A 84 9.89 -11.06 -14.19
C VAL A 84 10.22 -10.31 -15.47
N MET A 85 9.78 -9.06 -15.54
CA MET A 85 9.94 -8.22 -16.73
C MET A 85 10.32 -6.80 -16.33
N GLY A 86 10.72 -6.00 -17.28
CA GLY A 86 11.03 -4.58 -17.09
C GLY A 86 12.37 -4.16 -17.65
N GLU A 87 12.80 -2.96 -17.26
CA GLU A 87 14.04 -2.35 -17.73
C GLU A 87 15.05 -2.25 -16.58
N ILE A 88 16.19 -2.94 -16.77
CA ILE A 88 17.29 -2.97 -15.79
C ILE A 88 18.60 -2.64 -16.49
N THR A 89 19.27 -1.57 -16.04
CA THR A 89 20.63 -1.24 -16.43
C THR A 89 21.51 -1.33 -15.19
N THR A 90 22.40 -2.30 -15.16
CA THR A 90 23.30 -2.54 -14.04
C THR A 90 24.62 -3.11 -14.53
N SER A 91 25.67 -2.94 -13.74
CA SER A 91 27.00 -3.52 -13.94
C SER A 91 27.17 -4.90 -13.29
N CYS A 92 26.23 -5.33 -12.44
CA CYS A 92 26.32 -6.59 -11.72
C CYS A 92 25.45 -7.69 -12.35
N TYR A 93 25.82 -8.95 -12.08
CA TYR A 93 24.96 -10.12 -12.37
C TYR A 93 24.07 -10.43 -11.18
N VAL A 94 22.80 -10.71 -11.44
CA VAL A 94 21.80 -11.12 -10.43
C VAL A 94 21.07 -12.37 -10.93
N ASP A 95 21.01 -13.40 -10.09
CA ASP A 95 20.24 -14.63 -10.39
C ASP A 95 18.75 -14.40 -10.10
N ILE A 96 18.08 -13.73 -11.03
CA ILE A 96 16.65 -13.39 -10.92
C ILE A 96 15.77 -14.62 -10.66
N PRO A 97 15.93 -15.75 -11.38
CA PRO A 97 15.15 -16.95 -11.09
C PRO A 97 15.31 -17.47 -9.67
N GLN A 98 16.53 -17.48 -9.15
CA GLN A 98 16.79 -17.95 -7.78
C GLN A 98 16.15 -17.02 -6.74
N ILE A 99 16.30 -15.70 -6.90
CA ILE A 99 15.68 -14.69 -6.01
C ILE A 99 14.16 -14.86 -5.99
N ALA A 100 13.52 -15.00 -7.15
CA ALA A 100 12.09 -15.20 -7.23
C ALA A 100 11.63 -16.45 -6.44
N ARG A 101 12.34 -17.58 -6.60
CA ARG A 101 12.09 -18.82 -5.86
C ARG A 101 12.24 -18.64 -4.35
N ASP A 102 13.32 -17.99 -3.92
CA ASP A 102 13.62 -17.76 -2.50
C ASP A 102 12.52 -16.91 -1.83
N VAL A 103 12.05 -15.87 -2.51
CA VAL A 103 10.94 -15.04 -2.03
C VAL A 103 9.65 -15.87 -1.90
N VAL A 104 9.28 -16.62 -2.93
CA VAL A 104 8.08 -17.47 -2.94
C VAL A 104 8.13 -18.50 -1.80
N CYS A 105 9.26 -19.20 -1.64
CA CYS A 105 9.47 -20.16 -0.54
C CYS A 105 9.45 -19.47 0.83
N ARG A 106 10.10 -18.32 0.99
CA ARG A 106 10.11 -17.54 2.25
C ARG A 106 8.72 -17.08 2.67
N ILE A 107 7.84 -16.77 1.73
CA ILE A 107 6.44 -16.45 1.99
C ILE A 107 5.70 -17.69 2.54
N GLY A 108 6.10 -18.89 2.16
CA GLY A 108 5.50 -20.16 2.59
C GLY A 108 4.76 -20.90 1.47
N TYR A 109 5.04 -20.54 0.23
CA TYR A 109 4.69 -21.32 -0.95
C TYR A 109 5.86 -22.23 -1.33
N ASP A 110 6.13 -23.22 -0.49
CA ASP A 110 7.28 -24.12 -0.55
C ASP A 110 6.91 -25.57 -0.85
N SER A 111 5.63 -25.82 -1.12
CA SER A 111 5.11 -27.14 -1.45
C SER A 111 3.82 -27.07 -2.28
N PRO A 112 3.53 -28.13 -3.07
CA PRO A 112 2.28 -28.22 -3.83
C PRO A 112 1.01 -28.13 -2.96
N SER A 113 1.09 -28.51 -1.69
CA SER A 113 -0.03 -28.45 -0.74
C SER A 113 -0.47 -27.00 -0.40
N ALA A 114 0.41 -26.03 -0.62
CA ALA A 114 0.09 -24.62 -0.46
C ALA A 114 -0.60 -24.00 -1.69
N GLY A 115 -0.71 -24.78 -2.78
CA GLY A 115 -1.31 -24.35 -4.06
C GLY A 115 -0.33 -23.67 -5.01
N PHE A 116 0.86 -23.34 -4.53
CA PHE A 116 1.97 -22.77 -5.30
C PHE A 116 3.29 -23.24 -4.70
N ASP A 117 4.31 -23.48 -5.51
CA ASP A 117 5.58 -24.02 -5.03
C ASP A 117 6.76 -23.33 -5.72
N GLY A 118 7.50 -22.54 -4.97
CA GLY A 118 8.69 -21.82 -5.45
C GLY A 118 9.81 -22.75 -5.91
N ASN A 119 9.88 -23.98 -5.40
CA ASN A 119 10.91 -24.93 -5.82
C ASN A 119 10.69 -25.45 -7.24
N THR A 120 9.43 -25.50 -7.70
CA THR A 120 9.04 -26.16 -8.95
C THR A 120 8.33 -25.27 -9.96
N CYS A 121 7.90 -24.08 -9.59
CA CYS A 121 7.23 -23.15 -10.51
C CYS A 121 8.15 -22.77 -11.69
N ALA A 122 7.56 -22.49 -12.85
CA ALA A 122 8.29 -21.89 -13.95
C ALA A 122 8.68 -20.43 -13.58
N VAL A 123 9.93 -20.04 -13.84
CA VAL A 123 10.36 -18.64 -13.73
C VAL A 123 10.88 -18.20 -15.10
N MET A 124 10.24 -17.20 -15.65
CA MET A 124 10.60 -16.59 -16.92
C MET A 124 11.09 -15.17 -16.72
N THR A 125 12.01 -14.72 -17.55
CA THR A 125 12.55 -13.36 -17.51
C THR A 125 12.43 -12.70 -18.88
N ALA A 126 12.00 -11.43 -18.90
CA ALA A 126 11.93 -10.57 -20.07
C ALA A 126 12.46 -9.19 -19.66
N ILE A 127 13.79 -9.07 -19.58
CA ILE A 127 14.48 -7.87 -19.11
C ILE A 127 15.20 -7.21 -20.25
N ASP A 128 14.91 -5.93 -20.45
CA ASP A 128 15.60 -5.06 -21.39
C ASP A 128 16.47 -4.03 -20.67
N LYS A 129 17.35 -3.34 -21.41
CA LYS A 129 18.04 -2.16 -20.87
C LYS A 129 17.11 -0.95 -20.90
N GLN A 130 17.32 -0.04 -19.95
CA GLN A 130 16.59 1.24 -19.95
C GLN A 130 16.76 1.95 -21.31
N SER A 131 15.64 2.46 -21.87
CA SER A 131 15.65 3.23 -23.10
C SER A 131 16.62 4.43 -22.99
N PRO A 132 17.49 4.65 -24.00
CA PRO A 132 18.33 5.83 -24.05
C PRO A 132 17.55 7.16 -24.00
N ASP A 133 16.34 7.18 -24.53
CA ASP A 133 15.49 8.38 -24.54
C ASP A 133 14.98 8.69 -23.13
N ILE A 134 14.65 7.67 -22.34
CA ILE A 134 14.27 7.82 -20.92
C ILE A 134 15.49 8.27 -20.09
N ALA A 135 16.66 7.68 -20.35
CA ALA A 135 17.91 8.04 -19.68
C ALA A 135 18.23 9.54 -19.84
N LEU A 136 18.01 10.12 -21.01
CA LEU A 136 18.20 11.57 -21.25
C LEU A 136 17.38 12.48 -20.33
N GLY A 137 16.20 12.01 -19.90
CA GLY A 137 15.33 12.74 -18.97
C GLY A 137 15.68 12.56 -17.49
N VAL A 138 16.42 11.48 -17.16
CA VAL A 138 16.85 11.16 -15.78
C VAL A 138 18.23 11.70 -15.49
N ASP A 139 19.19 11.50 -16.43
CA ASP A 139 20.61 11.80 -16.21
C ASP A 139 20.93 13.29 -16.29
N ASN A 140 20.13 14.06 -17.03
CA ASN A 140 20.34 15.52 -17.15
C ASN A 140 18.99 16.25 -17.06
N SER A 141 18.81 17.00 -15.97
CA SER A 141 17.64 17.88 -15.80
C SER A 141 17.59 18.99 -16.84
N LEU A 142 16.44 19.66 -16.97
CA LEU A 142 16.32 20.87 -17.81
C LEU A 142 17.20 21.98 -17.26
N GLU A 143 17.22 22.15 -15.95
CA GLU A 143 18.00 23.17 -15.25
C GLU A 143 19.49 22.99 -15.53
N TYR A 144 20.00 21.75 -15.50
CA TYR A 144 21.39 21.46 -15.85
C TYR A 144 21.70 21.77 -17.32
N LYS A 145 20.77 21.43 -18.23
CA LYS A 145 20.92 21.76 -19.67
C LYS A 145 20.91 23.26 -19.94
N ASP A 146 20.22 24.04 -19.10
CA ASP A 146 20.15 25.50 -19.14
C ASP A 146 21.35 26.17 -18.44
N GLY A 147 22.31 25.38 -17.91
CA GLY A 147 23.58 25.86 -17.36
C GLY A 147 23.61 26.06 -15.86
N GLU A 148 22.67 25.50 -15.12
CA GLU A 148 22.72 25.46 -13.65
C GLU A 148 23.73 24.40 -13.17
N GLU A 149 24.63 24.77 -12.26
CA GLU A 149 25.73 23.92 -11.78
C GLU A 149 25.47 23.28 -10.40
N ASP A 150 24.27 23.47 -9.82
CA ASP A 150 23.92 22.88 -8.53
C ASP A 150 23.78 21.34 -8.68
N GLU A 151 24.58 20.60 -7.91
CA GLU A 151 24.57 19.14 -7.93
C GLU A 151 23.21 18.52 -7.58
N TYR A 152 22.37 19.21 -6.79
CA TYR A 152 21.02 18.77 -6.46
C TYR A 152 20.04 18.88 -7.64
N ASN A 153 20.32 19.75 -8.60
CA ASN A 153 19.53 19.95 -9.80
C ASN A 153 20.06 19.16 -11.02
N LEU A 154 21.09 18.34 -10.82
CA LEU A 154 21.71 17.58 -11.90
C LEU A 154 20.76 16.54 -12.51
N ARG A 155 20.00 15.84 -11.67
CA ARG A 155 19.11 14.75 -12.10
C ARG A 155 17.69 15.24 -12.39
N GLY A 156 17.14 14.84 -13.55
CA GLY A 156 15.77 15.10 -13.91
C GLY A 156 14.77 14.13 -13.30
N ALA A 157 13.49 14.49 -13.33
CA ALA A 157 12.41 13.65 -12.83
C ALA A 157 12.17 12.37 -13.66
N GLY A 158 12.60 12.36 -14.92
CA GLY A 158 12.45 11.24 -15.84
C GLY A 158 11.04 11.07 -16.42
N ASP A 159 10.00 11.41 -15.68
CA ASP A 159 8.60 11.32 -16.08
C ASP A 159 7.74 12.35 -15.32
N GLN A 160 6.53 12.56 -15.80
CA GLN A 160 5.49 13.29 -15.07
C GLN A 160 4.93 12.44 -13.92
N GLY A 161 4.39 13.09 -12.89
CA GLY A 161 3.75 12.35 -11.79
C GLY A 161 3.08 13.26 -10.77
N MET A 162 2.19 12.67 -9.97
CA MET A 162 1.62 13.29 -8.77
C MET A 162 1.86 12.38 -7.59
N MET A 163 2.47 12.92 -6.52
CA MET A 163 2.77 12.18 -5.31
C MET A 163 2.09 12.85 -4.12
N PHE A 164 1.63 12.04 -3.18
CA PHE A 164 0.88 12.50 -2.02
C PHE A 164 1.53 12.02 -0.73
N GLY A 165 1.71 12.96 0.19
CA GLY A 165 2.02 12.69 1.59
C GLY A 165 0.80 12.97 2.47
N TYR A 166 0.59 12.15 3.49
CA TYR A 166 -0.47 12.33 4.46
C TYR A 166 0.02 11.93 5.85
N ALA A 167 -0.46 12.61 6.88
CA ALA A 167 -0.26 12.25 8.28
C ALA A 167 -1.47 12.71 9.10
N CYS A 168 -1.80 11.96 10.15
CA CYS A 168 -2.84 12.30 11.12
C CYS A 168 -2.46 11.77 12.51
N ASP A 169 -3.12 12.25 13.53
CA ASP A 169 -2.85 11.92 14.93
C ASP A 169 -3.68 10.72 15.47
N GLU A 170 -4.20 9.87 14.57
CA GLU A 170 -5.05 8.73 14.96
C GLU A 170 -4.24 7.54 15.48
N THR A 171 -2.97 7.45 15.14
CA THR A 171 -2.07 6.37 15.57
C THR A 171 -0.68 6.92 15.88
N PRO A 172 0.13 6.20 16.70
CA PRO A 172 1.51 6.61 16.97
C PRO A 172 2.39 6.72 15.72
N GLU A 173 2.05 5.95 14.69
CA GLU A 173 2.73 5.97 13.40
C GLU A 173 2.32 7.18 12.54
N LEU A 174 1.38 8.00 13.01
CA LEU A 174 0.75 9.10 12.27
C LEU A 174 0.03 8.62 10.99
N MET A 175 -0.59 7.47 11.08
CA MET A 175 -1.36 6.84 10.00
C MET A 175 -2.85 6.81 10.34
N PRO A 176 -3.74 6.82 9.33
CA PRO A 176 -5.17 6.61 9.55
C PRO A 176 -5.43 5.27 10.25
N LEU A 177 -6.32 5.28 11.23
CA LEU A 177 -6.61 4.11 12.07
C LEU A 177 -7.09 2.89 11.28
N PRO A 178 -8.00 3.01 10.28
CA PRO A 178 -8.50 1.85 9.55
C PRO A 178 -7.40 1.07 8.86
N ILE A 179 -6.50 1.76 8.12
CA ILE A 179 -5.41 1.08 7.42
C ILE A 179 -4.35 0.55 8.39
N SER A 180 -4.06 1.26 9.46
CA SER A 180 -3.12 0.80 10.49
C SER A 180 -3.60 -0.50 11.13
N LEU A 181 -4.88 -0.61 11.51
CA LEU A 181 -5.45 -1.83 12.07
C LEU A 181 -5.51 -2.96 11.04
N ALA A 182 -5.86 -2.66 9.78
CA ALA A 182 -5.87 -3.66 8.72
C ALA A 182 -4.45 -4.24 8.52
N HIS A 183 -3.40 -3.41 8.48
CA HIS A 183 -2.01 -3.85 8.41
C HIS A 183 -1.59 -4.70 9.60
N LYS A 184 -1.92 -4.27 10.83
CA LYS A 184 -1.59 -5.00 12.05
C LYS A 184 -2.21 -6.40 12.04
N MET A 185 -3.46 -6.54 11.59
CA MET A 185 -4.12 -7.84 11.47
C MET A 185 -3.52 -8.70 10.36
N ALA A 186 -3.21 -8.14 9.19
CA ALA A 186 -2.56 -8.87 8.09
C ALA A 186 -1.18 -9.39 8.51
N LYS A 187 -0.40 -8.55 9.22
CA LYS A 187 0.87 -8.96 9.81
C LYS A 187 0.66 -10.06 10.85
N ARG A 188 -0.30 -9.93 11.76
CA ARG A 188 -0.56 -10.95 12.79
C ARG A 188 -1.00 -12.29 12.20
N LEU A 189 -1.79 -12.30 11.11
CA LEU A 189 -2.09 -13.52 10.36
C LEU A 189 -0.82 -14.22 9.88
N THR A 190 0.12 -13.47 9.32
CA THR A 190 1.42 -13.98 8.90
C THR A 190 2.23 -14.52 10.09
N ASP A 191 2.28 -13.78 11.20
CA ASP A 191 3.05 -14.15 12.39
C ASP A 191 2.54 -15.45 13.01
N VAL A 192 1.23 -15.63 13.21
CA VAL A 192 0.65 -16.85 13.78
C VAL A 192 0.79 -18.06 12.86
N ARG A 193 0.81 -17.84 11.54
CA ARG A 193 1.08 -18.89 10.57
C ARG A 193 2.55 -19.31 10.62
N LYS A 194 3.49 -18.37 10.50
CA LYS A 194 4.94 -18.65 10.46
C LYS A 194 5.48 -19.22 11.78
N SER A 195 4.93 -18.79 12.91
CA SER A 195 5.29 -19.36 14.22
C SER A 195 4.75 -20.78 14.45
N GLY A 196 3.83 -21.25 13.61
CA GLY A 196 3.15 -22.53 13.80
C GLY A 196 2.01 -22.48 14.82
N GLU A 197 1.70 -21.32 15.41
CA GLU A 197 0.58 -21.15 16.35
C GLU A 197 -0.76 -21.53 15.71
N LEU A 198 -0.95 -21.20 14.42
CA LEU A 198 -2.06 -21.61 13.57
C LEU A 198 -1.51 -22.28 12.30
N SER A 199 -0.94 -23.46 12.44
CA SER A 199 -0.21 -24.18 11.38
C SER A 199 -1.08 -24.57 10.17
N TYR A 200 -2.39 -24.56 10.30
CA TYR A 200 -3.33 -24.84 9.21
C TYR A 200 -3.59 -23.60 8.31
N LEU A 201 -3.14 -22.39 8.69
CA LEU A 201 -3.23 -21.23 7.82
C LEU A 201 -2.26 -21.35 6.64
N ARG A 202 -2.65 -20.76 5.52
CA ARG A 202 -1.87 -20.67 4.30
C ARG A 202 -1.50 -19.20 4.04
N PRO A 203 -0.57 -18.92 3.11
CA PRO A 203 0.00 -17.59 2.98
C PRO A 203 -0.96 -16.48 2.56
N ASP A 204 -1.99 -16.78 1.76
CA ASP A 204 -2.92 -15.76 1.25
C ASP A 204 -3.95 -15.34 2.31
N GLY A 205 -4.18 -14.04 2.40
CA GLY A 205 -5.17 -13.50 3.32
C GLY A 205 -5.43 -12.01 3.09
N LYS A 206 -6.62 -11.60 3.51
CA LYS A 206 -7.09 -10.20 3.42
C LYS A 206 -7.69 -9.77 4.74
N THR A 207 -7.53 -8.51 5.09
CA THR A 207 -8.13 -7.89 6.26
C THR A 207 -8.78 -6.58 5.87
N GLN A 208 -9.89 -6.24 6.50
CA GLN A 208 -10.60 -4.99 6.27
C GLN A 208 -11.15 -4.48 7.58
N VAL A 209 -11.06 -3.18 7.81
CA VAL A 209 -11.60 -2.51 9.00
C VAL A 209 -12.44 -1.33 8.56
N THR A 210 -13.66 -1.26 9.11
CA THR A 210 -14.54 -0.10 8.99
C THR A 210 -14.63 0.61 10.33
N ILE A 211 -14.26 1.87 10.37
CA ILE A 211 -14.33 2.74 11.56
C ILE A 211 -15.50 3.70 11.41
N GLU A 212 -16.28 3.84 12.45
CA GLU A 212 -17.23 4.93 12.62
C GLU A 212 -16.48 6.14 13.20
N TYR A 213 -16.57 7.27 12.52
CA TYR A 213 -16.07 8.56 12.94
C TYR A 213 -17.24 9.41 13.48
N ASP A 214 -17.05 10.03 14.63
CA ASP A 214 -17.94 11.06 15.17
C ASP A 214 -17.14 12.36 15.30
N ASP A 215 -17.63 13.42 14.70
CA ASP A 215 -16.96 14.73 14.67
C ASP A 215 -15.48 14.67 14.19
N GLY A 216 -15.24 13.85 13.16
CA GLY A 216 -13.91 13.68 12.55
C GLY A 216 -12.91 12.86 13.35
N ARG A 217 -13.32 12.24 14.46
CA ARG A 217 -12.49 11.37 15.31
C ARG A 217 -12.99 9.92 15.26
N PRO A 218 -12.07 8.94 15.28
CA PRO A 218 -12.45 7.55 15.42
C PRO A 218 -13.24 7.32 16.70
N ALA A 219 -14.44 6.75 16.59
CA ALA A 219 -15.33 6.52 17.74
C ALA A 219 -15.45 5.03 18.11
N ARG A 220 -15.63 4.16 17.12
CA ARG A 220 -15.78 2.72 17.29
C ARG A 220 -15.49 1.96 15.99
N ILE A 221 -15.29 0.66 16.11
CA ILE A 221 -15.21 -0.22 14.95
C ILE A 221 -16.61 -0.71 14.57
N GLU A 222 -17.06 -0.35 13.38
CA GLU A 222 -18.32 -0.83 12.83
C GLU A 222 -18.21 -2.27 12.32
N ALA A 223 -17.11 -2.59 11.61
CA ALA A 223 -16.94 -3.93 11.07
C ALA A 223 -15.46 -4.33 10.92
N VAL A 224 -15.19 -5.61 11.12
CA VAL A 224 -13.92 -6.27 10.79
C VAL A 224 -14.20 -7.44 9.85
N VAL A 225 -13.48 -7.52 8.75
CA VAL A 225 -13.52 -8.67 7.84
C VAL A 225 -12.12 -9.28 7.75
N VAL A 226 -12.01 -10.57 7.96
CA VAL A 226 -10.78 -11.34 7.78
C VAL A 226 -11.06 -12.52 6.87
N SER A 227 -10.32 -12.62 5.76
CA SER A 227 -10.30 -13.80 4.91
C SER A 227 -8.92 -14.40 4.92
N SER A 228 -8.78 -15.66 5.31
CA SER A 228 -7.50 -16.34 5.38
C SER A 228 -7.57 -17.69 4.70
N GLN A 229 -6.62 -17.95 3.82
CA GLN A 229 -6.42 -19.24 3.19
C GLN A 229 -6.04 -20.28 4.28
N HIS A 230 -6.55 -21.52 4.14
CA HIS A 230 -6.37 -22.56 5.14
C HIS A 230 -6.29 -23.95 4.52
N SER A 231 -5.81 -24.94 5.28
CA SER A 231 -5.84 -26.36 4.90
C SER A 231 -7.27 -26.86 4.76
N ALA A 232 -7.46 -27.90 3.95
CA ALA A 232 -8.79 -28.41 3.61
C ALA A 232 -9.51 -29.13 4.78
N ASP A 233 -8.75 -29.56 5.76
CA ASP A 233 -9.16 -30.44 6.87
C ASP A 233 -9.59 -29.66 8.13
N ILE A 234 -9.40 -28.35 8.19
CA ILE A 234 -9.79 -27.54 9.35
C ILE A 234 -11.30 -27.26 9.36
N ASP A 235 -11.89 -27.40 10.54
CA ASP A 235 -13.26 -26.98 10.78
C ASP A 235 -13.38 -25.46 10.79
N LEU A 236 -14.37 -24.91 10.07
CA LEU A 236 -14.55 -23.47 9.93
C LEU A 236 -14.95 -22.78 11.25
N SER A 237 -15.63 -23.47 12.15
CA SER A 237 -16.00 -22.91 13.45
C SER A 237 -14.76 -22.73 14.32
N LYS A 238 -13.85 -23.72 14.28
CA LYS A 238 -12.54 -23.64 14.95
C LYS A 238 -11.68 -22.53 14.35
N LEU A 239 -11.57 -22.44 13.02
CA LEU A 239 -10.82 -21.40 12.33
C LEU A 239 -11.32 -20.01 12.73
N ARG A 240 -12.64 -19.80 12.74
CA ARG A 240 -13.25 -18.52 13.13
C ARG A 240 -12.95 -18.15 14.58
N ALA A 241 -13.06 -19.10 15.50
CA ALA A 241 -12.73 -18.87 16.90
C ALA A 241 -11.24 -18.53 17.09
N ASP A 242 -10.35 -19.27 16.44
CA ASP A 242 -8.91 -19.04 16.54
C ASP A 242 -8.49 -17.69 15.95
N ILE A 243 -9.02 -17.30 14.80
CA ILE A 243 -8.72 -15.97 14.20
C ILE A 243 -9.26 -14.85 15.08
N LEU A 244 -10.46 -15.00 15.65
CA LEU A 244 -11.00 -14.01 16.58
C LEU A 244 -10.06 -13.82 17.79
N GLU A 245 -9.65 -14.90 18.44
CA GLU A 245 -8.89 -14.86 19.69
C GLU A 245 -7.41 -14.52 19.46
N LYS A 246 -6.80 -15.00 18.38
CA LYS A 246 -5.35 -14.92 18.16
C LYS A 246 -4.92 -13.83 17.19
N VAL A 247 -5.84 -13.33 16.37
CA VAL A 247 -5.55 -12.30 15.37
C VAL A 247 -6.31 -11.01 15.67
N ILE A 248 -7.63 -11.04 15.75
CA ILE A 248 -8.44 -9.80 15.86
C ILE A 248 -8.25 -9.18 17.24
N LYS A 249 -8.59 -9.88 18.32
CA LYS A 249 -8.55 -9.34 19.68
C LYS A 249 -7.16 -8.80 20.12
N PRO A 250 -6.02 -9.45 19.77
CA PRO A 250 -4.72 -8.91 20.14
C PRO A 250 -4.27 -7.68 19.34
N THR A 251 -4.90 -7.40 18.21
CA THR A 251 -4.49 -6.29 17.31
C THR A 251 -5.40 -5.09 17.38
N VAL A 252 -6.64 -5.28 17.77
CA VAL A 252 -7.66 -4.24 17.82
C VAL A 252 -7.79 -3.72 19.24
N PRO A 253 -7.75 -2.39 19.48
CA PRO A 253 -8.00 -1.82 20.81
C PRO A 253 -9.40 -2.22 21.33
N ALA A 254 -9.45 -2.77 22.54
CA ALA A 254 -10.68 -3.31 23.11
C ALA A 254 -11.77 -2.22 23.30
N GLU A 255 -11.34 -1.00 23.56
CA GLU A 255 -12.22 0.18 23.75
C GLU A 255 -12.95 0.61 22.47
N LEU A 256 -12.49 0.17 21.30
CA LEU A 256 -13.13 0.44 20.02
C LEU A 256 -14.12 -0.66 19.62
N LEU A 257 -14.13 -1.79 20.33
CA LEU A 257 -15.08 -2.89 20.11
C LEU A 257 -16.27 -2.76 21.02
N ASP A 258 -17.47 -2.96 20.48
CA ASP A 258 -18.71 -3.00 21.24
C ASP A 258 -19.61 -4.17 20.77
N GLU A 259 -20.80 -4.28 21.38
CA GLU A 259 -21.77 -5.32 21.09
C GLU A 259 -22.35 -5.24 19.66
N ASN A 260 -22.23 -4.08 19.00
CA ASN A 260 -22.70 -3.82 17.66
C ASN A 260 -21.60 -4.04 16.60
N THR A 261 -20.35 -4.24 17.01
CA THR A 261 -19.23 -4.49 16.09
C THR A 261 -19.45 -5.80 15.32
N LYS A 262 -19.49 -5.70 14.01
CA LYS A 262 -19.68 -6.85 13.11
C LYS A 262 -18.34 -7.50 12.79
N ILE A 263 -18.19 -8.78 13.09
CA ILE A 263 -16.97 -9.55 12.82
C ILE A 263 -17.27 -10.65 11.82
N TYR A 264 -16.61 -10.59 10.66
CA TYR A 264 -16.75 -11.56 9.57
C TYR A 264 -15.42 -12.27 9.32
N ILE A 265 -15.37 -13.57 9.57
CA ILE A 265 -14.18 -14.40 9.34
C ILE A 265 -14.53 -15.47 8.33
N ASN A 266 -13.82 -15.46 7.20
CA ASN A 266 -14.13 -16.29 6.02
C ASN A 266 -15.65 -16.32 5.75
N PRO A 267 -16.27 -15.15 5.44
CA PRO A 267 -17.73 -15.05 5.31
C PRO A 267 -18.28 -15.88 4.15
N THR A 268 -17.47 -16.08 3.09
CA THR A 268 -17.84 -16.91 1.94
C THR A 268 -17.68 -18.42 2.23
N GLY A 269 -17.14 -18.78 3.40
CA GLY A 269 -16.92 -20.14 3.82
C GLY A 269 -15.48 -20.63 3.53
N ARG A 270 -15.35 -21.71 2.77
CA ARG A 270 -14.07 -22.37 2.50
C ARG A 270 -13.15 -21.52 1.63
N PHE A 271 -11.90 -21.31 2.09
CA PHE A 271 -10.84 -20.62 1.34
C PHE A 271 -9.56 -21.49 1.32
N VAL A 272 -9.58 -22.57 0.56
CA VAL A 272 -8.45 -23.52 0.42
C VAL A 272 -7.62 -23.20 -0.81
N VAL A 273 -8.25 -22.91 -1.94
CA VAL A 273 -7.57 -22.43 -3.14
C VAL A 273 -7.35 -20.93 -3.03
N GLY A 274 -6.10 -20.52 -3.02
CA GLY A 274 -5.69 -19.10 -2.88
C GLY A 274 -4.28 -18.89 -3.42
N GLY A 275 -3.73 -17.72 -3.19
CA GLY A 275 -2.44 -17.32 -3.75
C GLY A 275 -2.45 -17.32 -5.28
N PRO A 276 -1.28 -17.46 -5.93
CA PRO A 276 -1.18 -17.47 -7.40
C PRO A 276 -1.98 -18.54 -8.12
N GLN A 277 -2.41 -19.60 -7.40
CA GLN A 277 -3.32 -20.60 -7.94
C GLN A 277 -4.76 -20.10 -8.01
N GLY A 278 -5.16 -19.26 -7.08
CA GLY A 278 -6.54 -18.75 -6.98
C GLY A 278 -6.78 -17.49 -7.82
N ASP A 279 -5.79 -16.63 -7.90
CA ASP A 279 -5.85 -15.36 -8.61
C ASP A 279 -4.47 -14.95 -9.12
N THR A 280 -4.46 -14.18 -10.19
CA THR A 280 -3.25 -13.65 -10.80
C THR A 280 -2.72 -12.46 -10.00
N GLY A 281 -1.40 -12.38 -9.82
CA GLY A 281 -0.70 -11.24 -9.22
C GLY A 281 0.10 -10.42 -10.22
N LEU A 282 0.24 -9.13 -9.93
CA LEU A 282 1.08 -8.20 -10.66
C LEU A 282 1.65 -7.16 -9.70
N THR A 283 2.91 -6.79 -9.88
CA THR A 283 3.56 -5.69 -9.15
C THR A 283 2.75 -4.39 -9.28
N GLY A 284 2.57 -3.68 -8.17
CA GLY A 284 1.93 -2.36 -8.17
C GLY A 284 0.40 -2.37 -8.25
N ARG A 285 -0.26 -3.49 -7.93
CA ARG A 285 -1.73 -3.56 -7.86
C ARG A 285 -2.31 -3.41 -6.46
N LYS A 286 -1.49 -3.11 -5.46
CA LYS A 286 -1.92 -2.85 -4.07
C LYS A 286 -1.48 -1.47 -3.57
N ILE A 287 -1.44 -0.49 -4.48
CA ILE A 287 -0.92 0.86 -4.23
C ILE A 287 -1.67 1.62 -3.12
N ILE A 288 -2.95 1.36 -2.92
CA ILE A 288 -3.75 1.98 -1.84
C ILE A 288 -3.45 1.31 -0.50
N VAL A 289 -3.20 -0.01 -0.49
CA VAL A 289 -2.70 -0.75 0.68
C VAL A 289 -1.30 -0.23 1.07
N ASP A 290 -0.44 0.01 0.08
CA ASP A 290 0.94 0.49 0.28
C ASP A 290 1.02 1.92 0.80
N THR A 291 -0.07 2.67 0.77
CA THR A 291 -0.12 4.08 1.16
C THR A 291 -1.07 4.32 2.34
N TYR A 292 -2.20 4.98 2.14
CA TYR A 292 -3.02 5.49 3.23
C TYR A 292 -4.41 4.85 3.31
N GLY A 293 -4.63 3.70 2.66
CA GLY A 293 -5.90 2.96 2.72
C GLY A 293 -7.10 3.73 2.17
N GLY A 294 -6.87 4.70 1.28
CA GLY A 294 -7.93 5.53 0.70
C GLY A 294 -8.19 6.86 1.44
N PHE A 295 -7.52 7.12 2.56
CA PHE A 295 -7.67 8.37 3.31
C PHE A 295 -7.08 9.57 2.56
N ALA A 296 -6.00 9.38 1.82
CA ALA A 296 -5.43 10.37 0.94
C ALA A 296 -5.58 9.97 -0.53
N ARG A 297 -5.41 10.93 -1.41
CA ARG A 297 -5.34 10.70 -2.85
C ARG A 297 -4.07 9.92 -3.20
N HIS A 298 -4.06 9.32 -4.37
CA HIS A 298 -2.92 8.58 -4.90
C HIS A 298 -2.65 9.01 -6.35
N GLY A 299 -1.37 9.14 -6.71
CA GLY A 299 -0.97 9.54 -8.06
C GLY A 299 -0.97 8.41 -9.08
N GLY A 300 -1.08 7.15 -8.65
CA GLY A 300 -1.13 5.96 -9.50
C GLY A 300 0.17 5.17 -9.61
N GLY A 301 1.31 5.75 -9.22
CA GLY A 301 2.62 5.10 -9.31
C GLY A 301 2.84 4.04 -8.23
N ALA A 302 3.30 2.84 -8.64
CA ALA A 302 3.73 1.80 -7.72
C ALA A 302 5.10 2.10 -7.12
N PHE A 303 5.41 1.52 -5.95
CA PHE A 303 6.72 1.65 -5.30
C PHE A 303 7.65 0.50 -5.64
N SER A 304 7.14 -0.74 -5.57
CA SER A 304 7.94 -1.96 -5.66
C SER A 304 8.70 -2.06 -6.97
N GLY A 305 9.95 -2.53 -6.90
CA GLY A 305 10.80 -2.75 -8.07
C GLY A 305 11.43 -1.51 -8.69
N LYS A 306 11.28 -0.32 -8.07
CA LYS A 306 11.76 0.96 -8.59
C LYS A 306 12.93 1.49 -7.78
N ASP A 307 14.06 1.80 -8.45
CA ASP A 307 15.21 2.47 -7.83
C ASP A 307 14.91 3.92 -7.44
N PRO A 308 15.77 4.58 -6.61
CA PRO A 308 15.50 5.93 -6.09
C PRO A 308 15.36 7.04 -7.14
N THR A 309 15.75 6.83 -8.39
CA THR A 309 15.55 7.83 -9.46
C THR A 309 14.10 7.91 -9.93
N LYS A 310 13.29 6.91 -9.62
CA LYS A 310 11.86 6.89 -9.95
C LYS A 310 11.08 7.70 -8.92
N VAL A 311 10.58 8.87 -9.35
CA VAL A 311 9.88 9.84 -8.50
C VAL A 311 8.59 9.30 -7.89
N ASP A 312 7.93 8.34 -8.53
CA ASP A 312 6.77 7.64 -7.96
C ASP A 312 7.05 7.11 -6.54
N ARG A 313 8.27 6.60 -6.31
CA ARG A 313 8.68 6.07 -5.02
C ARG A 313 9.35 7.14 -4.15
N SER A 314 10.41 7.75 -4.63
CA SER A 314 11.23 8.69 -3.86
C SER A 314 10.47 9.95 -3.46
N ALA A 315 9.71 10.56 -4.37
CA ALA A 315 8.96 11.77 -4.06
C ALA A 315 7.71 11.47 -3.21
N ALA A 316 7.09 10.28 -3.31
CA ALA A 316 6.04 9.88 -2.39
C ALA A 316 6.58 9.73 -0.95
N TYR A 317 7.78 9.19 -0.78
CA TYR A 317 8.44 9.11 0.54
C TYR A 317 8.82 10.49 1.07
N ALA A 318 9.33 11.38 0.20
CA ALA A 318 9.61 12.78 0.56
C ALA A 318 8.33 13.52 0.98
N ALA A 319 7.23 13.37 0.25
CA ALA A 319 5.94 13.95 0.58
C ALA A 319 5.41 13.44 1.94
N ARG A 320 5.58 12.13 2.24
CA ARG A 320 5.26 11.58 3.56
C ARG A 320 6.15 12.15 4.65
N TYR A 321 7.46 12.31 4.39
CA TYR A 321 8.39 12.93 5.33
C TYR A 321 7.95 14.36 5.66
N VAL A 322 7.61 15.18 4.67
CA VAL A 322 7.09 16.54 4.87
C VAL A 322 5.82 16.50 5.70
N ALA A 323 4.82 15.70 5.33
CA ALA A 323 3.54 15.61 6.04
C ALA A 323 3.69 15.21 7.52
N LYS A 324 4.71 14.40 7.86
CA LYS A 324 4.99 14.00 9.26
C LYS A 324 5.68 15.07 10.09
N ASN A 325 6.29 16.07 9.46
CA ASN A 325 7.09 17.10 10.13
C ASN A 325 6.39 18.47 10.18
N ILE A 326 5.21 18.60 9.59
CA ILE A 326 4.33 19.74 9.73
C ILE A 326 3.39 19.54 10.93
#